data_2579942cfd7b5e8f2be2dc95a2be0af4
#
_entry.id   2579942cfd7b5e8f2be2dc95a2be0af4
#
_cell.length_a   1.000
_cell.length_b   1.000
_cell.length_c   1.000
_cell.angle_alpha   90.00
_cell.angle_beta   90.00
_cell.angle_gamma   90.00
#
_symmetry.space_group_name_H-M   'P 1'
#
loop_
_entity.id
_entity.type
_entity.pdbx_description
1 polymer ?
#
loop_
_entity_poly.entity_id
_entity_poly.type
_entity_poly.pdbx_seq_one_letter_code
_entity_poly.pdbx_strand_id
1 'polypeptide(L)'
;KINGENVVGYGFHSNGRYAVSELLKKRFIPRLNEAEEKDLINDEGTNFSPEKIWKVLMQNEKPGGHGERSTAVGTIDMAVWDLVSKIEQVPLYEYLANKYGNGKFTNKIFVYAAGGYYYPGKDIPMLLDEMKSYLDLGFTTVKMKIGGAPLKEDLKRIESVLKLVGDGNNLCVDANGRFDIETAIEYGQAMEPYNLKWYEEAGDPLDYELNSELSKSYKNPLATGENLFSMQDSRNLIRYGGMRKETDWLQFDCSLSYGLVEYLKTLKMMDEYNWSSTRVIPHGGHQLSCNIAAGLNLGGNEIYPSLFQPFGGFPDS
;
A
#
# COMPACT_ATOMS: atom_id res chain seq x y z
N LYS A 1 -5.87 28.71 -10.74
CA LYS A 1 -7.22 29.12 -10.37
C LYS A 1 -8.21 28.56 -11.38
N ILE A 2 -9.30 28.01 -10.91
CA ILE A 2 -10.43 27.60 -11.74
C ILE A 2 -11.59 28.52 -11.38
N ASN A 3 -12.21 29.15 -12.38
CA ASN A 3 -13.32 30.10 -12.19
C ASN A 3 -13.03 31.22 -11.18
N GLY A 4 -11.76 31.63 -11.05
CA GLY A 4 -11.30 32.66 -10.11
C GLY A 4 -10.96 32.14 -8.71
N GLU A 5 -11.28 30.89 -8.38
CA GLU A 5 -10.97 30.27 -7.08
C GLU A 5 -9.61 29.58 -7.08
N ASN A 6 -8.94 29.59 -5.93
CA ASN A 6 -7.70 28.84 -5.76
C ASN A 6 -7.98 27.33 -5.71
N VAL A 7 -7.26 26.56 -6.51
CA VAL A 7 -7.26 25.11 -6.42
C VAL A 7 -6.11 24.68 -5.51
N VAL A 8 -6.38 23.79 -4.57
CA VAL A 8 -5.41 23.30 -3.59
C VAL A 8 -5.37 21.77 -3.64
N GLY A 9 -4.18 21.21 -3.77
CA GLY A 9 -3.93 19.79 -3.62
C GLY A 9 -3.54 19.46 -2.18
N TYR A 10 -3.96 18.30 -1.71
CA TYR A 10 -3.70 17.81 -0.36
C TYR A 10 -2.88 16.53 -0.37
N GLY A 11 -1.95 16.42 0.58
CA GLY A 11 -1.17 15.22 0.84
C GLY A 11 -1.00 15.01 2.33
N PHE A 12 -0.79 13.77 2.73
CA PHE A 12 -0.58 13.40 4.13
C PHE A 12 0.46 12.27 4.22
N HIS A 13 0.91 11.96 5.41
CA HIS A 13 1.80 10.83 5.67
C HIS A 13 1.36 10.07 6.93
N SER A 14 1.88 8.84 7.09
CA SER A 14 1.55 8.01 8.23
C SER A 14 2.06 8.57 9.56
N ASN A 15 1.37 8.22 10.65
CA ASN A 15 1.77 8.57 12.01
C ASN A 15 3.18 8.03 12.36
N GLY A 16 3.86 8.69 13.31
CA GLY A 16 5.17 8.27 13.80
C GLY A 16 6.35 8.67 12.94
N ARG A 17 6.14 9.30 11.79
CA ARG A 17 7.22 9.76 10.90
C ARG A 17 7.58 11.23 11.18
N TYR A 18 8.15 11.46 12.34
CA TYR A 18 8.37 12.81 12.90
C TYR A 18 9.34 13.67 12.09
N ALA A 19 10.34 13.08 11.42
CA ALA A 19 11.30 13.80 10.61
C ALA A 19 10.73 14.34 9.28
N VAL A 20 9.63 13.80 8.79
CA VAL A 20 9.01 14.20 7.50
C VAL A 20 8.69 15.69 7.47
N SER A 21 8.13 16.26 8.54
CA SER A 21 7.80 17.68 8.62
C SER A 21 9.03 18.59 8.41
N GLU A 22 10.19 18.22 8.98
CA GLU A 22 11.42 18.98 8.82
C GLU A 22 12.04 18.80 7.43
N LEU A 23 11.96 17.60 6.87
CA LEU A 23 12.38 17.35 5.49
C LEU A 23 11.55 18.16 4.50
N LEU A 24 10.24 18.22 4.68
CA LEU A 24 9.35 19.06 3.88
C LEU A 24 9.75 20.52 3.97
N LYS A 25 9.82 21.09 5.18
CA LYS A 25 10.05 22.52 5.41
C LYS A 25 11.44 23.00 5.02
N LYS A 26 12.48 22.19 5.28
CA LYS A 26 13.88 22.63 5.15
C LYS A 26 14.58 22.13 3.89
N ARG A 27 13.99 21.16 3.18
CA ARG A 27 14.64 20.54 2.03
C ARG A 27 13.77 20.57 0.77
N PHE A 28 12.58 19.97 0.80
CA PHE A 28 11.82 19.73 -0.41
C PHE A 28 10.97 20.93 -0.85
N ILE A 29 10.27 21.60 0.05
CA ILE A 29 9.52 22.83 -0.28
C ILE A 29 10.44 23.96 -0.77
N PRO A 30 11.60 24.24 -0.15
CA PRO A 30 12.54 25.21 -0.72
C PRO A 30 12.95 24.91 -2.16
N ARG A 31 13.23 23.63 -2.50
CA ARG A 31 13.57 23.26 -3.89
C ARG A 31 12.46 23.59 -4.88
N LEU A 32 11.20 23.37 -4.50
CA LEU A 32 10.07 23.72 -5.36
C LEU A 32 9.92 25.24 -5.52
N ASN A 33 10.16 25.99 -4.45
CA ASN A 33 10.09 27.47 -4.50
C ASN A 33 11.22 28.10 -5.33
N GLU A 34 12.35 27.41 -5.44
CA GLU A 34 13.52 27.86 -6.23
C GLU A 34 13.49 27.32 -7.67
N ALA A 35 12.60 26.40 -8.00
CA ALA A 35 12.47 25.81 -9.32
C ALA A 35 11.90 26.81 -10.34
N GLU A 36 12.34 26.70 -11.58
CA GLU A 36 11.75 27.49 -12.66
C GLU A 36 10.38 26.92 -13.06
N GLU A 37 9.46 27.76 -13.51
CA GLU A 37 8.10 27.35 -13.88
C GLU A 37 8.10 26.20 -14.90
N LYS A 38 8.99 26.23 -15.90
CA LYS A 38 9.15 25.16 -16.91
C LYS A 38 9.46 23.77 -16.32
N ASP A 39 10.03 23.73 -15.10
CA ASP A 39 10.39 22.50 -14.40
C ASP A 39 9.25 21.97 -13.52
N LEU A 40 8.13 22.70 -13.45
CA LEU A 40 6.96 22.35 -12.63
C LEU A 40 5.72 22.06 -13.47
N ILE A 41 5.59 22.69 -14.65
CA ILE A 41 4.41 22.57 -15.51
C ILE A 41 4.62 21.58 -16.66
N ASN A 42 3.53 21.07 -17.21
CA ASN A 42 3.54 20.22 -18.40
C ASN A 42 4.00 21.01 -19.63
N ASP A 43 4.29 20.31 -20.73
CA ASP A 43 4.84 20.96 -21.93
C ASP A 43 3.82 21.86 -22.64
N GLU A 44 2.53 21.61 -22.41
CA GLU A 44 1.41 22.41 -22.92
C GLU A 44 1.18 23.70 -22.11
N GLY A 45 1.81 23.83 -20.93
CA GLY A 45 1.65 25.00 -20.05
C GLY A 45 0.26 25.10 -19.40
N THR A 46 -0.51 24.01 -19.37
CA THR A 46 -1.91 24.00 -18.92
C THR A 46 -2.10 23.46 -17.50
N ASN A 47 -1.15 22.65 -17.02
CA ASN A 47 -1.23 21.99 -15.72
C ASN A 47 0.17 21.74 -15.13
N PHE A 48 0.24 21.33 -13.88
CA PHE A 48 1.47 20.82 -13.27
C PHE A 48 1.84 19.45 -13.85
N SER A 49 3.16 19.17 -13.88
CA SER A 49 3.69 17.85 -14.23
C SER A 49 4.20 17.12 -12.99
N PRO A 50 3.51 16.08 -12.51
CA PRO A 50 4.00 15.30 -11.38
C PRO A 50 5.41 14.76 -11.60
N GLU A 51 5.73 14.32 -12.81
CA GLU A 51 7.03 13.76 -13.16
C GLU A 51 8.16 14.81 -13.12
N LYS A 52 7.90 16.03 -13.57
CA LYS A 52 8.87 17.14 -13.52
C LYS A 52 9.07 17.58 -12.06
N ILE A 53 7.99 17.77 -11.31
CA ILE A 53 8.04 18.11 -9.88
C ILE A 53 8.81 17.05 -9.10
N TRP A 54 8.51 15.76 -9.32
CA TRP A 54 9.23 14.66 -8.70
C TRP A 54 10.74 14.71 -9.01
N LYS A 55 11.11 15.03 -10.26
CA LYS A 55 12.50 15.20 -10.67
C LYS A 55 13.18 16.35 -9.93
N VAL A 56 12.51 17.48 -9.74
CA VAL A 56 13.01 18.61 -8.92
C VAL A 56 13.23 18.17 -7.48
N LEU A 57 12.26 17.47 -6.88
CA LEU A 57 12.38 16.97 -5.51
C LEU A 57 13.58 16.04 -5.34
N MET A 58 13.83 15.16 -6.32
CA MET A 58 14.90 14.17 -6.28
C MET A 58 16.26 14.69 -6.79
N GLN A 59 16.37 15.96 -7.15
CA GLN A 59 17.63 16.54 -7.59
C GLN A 59 18.71 16.40 -6.52
N ASN A 60 19.88 15.87 -6.90
CA ASN A 60 21.04 15.65 -6.02
C ASN A 60 20.76 14.72 -4.82
N GLU A 61 19.66 13.94 -4.82
CA GLU A 61 19.47 12.90 -3.84
C GLU A 61 20.38 11.71 -4.12
N LYS A 62 21.03 11.20 -3.07
CA LYS A 62 21.83 9.98 -3.21
C LYS A 62 20.93 8.76 -3.33
N PRO A 63 21.28 7.80 -4.21
CA PRO A 63 20.57 6.53 -4.30
C PRO A 63 20.62 5.73 -2.97
N GLY A 64 19.61 4.91 -2.73
CA GLY A 64 19.51 4.10 -1.52
C GLY A 64 19.13 4.90 -0.28
N GLY A 65 19.11 4.25 0.88
CA GLY A 65 18.77 4.88 2.16
C GLY A 65 17.36 5.46 2.19
N HIS A 66 16.37 4.63 1.85
CA HIS A 66 14.95 5.00 1.84
C HIS A 66 14.39 5.12 3.27
N GLY A 67 13.20 5.64 3.44
CA GLY A 67 12.54 5.84 4.73
C GLY A 67 11.88 7.22 4.81
N GLU A 68 12.24 8.06 5.78
CA GLU A 68 11.63 9.40 5.96
C GLU A 68 11.71 10.28 4.71
N ARG A 69 12.79 10.17 3.94
CA ARG A 69 12.95 10.88 2.66
C ARG A 69 11.90 10.45 1.64
N SER A 70 11.68 9.15 1.47
CA SER A 70 10.69 8.64 0.54
C SER A 70 9.29 9.09 0.90
N THR A 71 8.96 9.05 2.18
CA THR A 71 7.68 9.53 2.72
C THR A 71 7.49 11.03 2.50
N ALA A 72 8.54 11.85 2.72
CA ALA A 72 8.44 13.30 2.51
C ALA A 72 8.18 13.65 1.03
N VAL A 73 8.89 13.02 0.11
CA VAL A 73 8.67 13.19 -1.33
C VAL A 73 7.28 12.69 -1.72
N GLY A 74 6.86 11.52 -1.24
CA GLY A 74 5.54 10.95 -1.50
C GLY A 74 4.39 11.83 -1.00
N THR A 75 4.56 12.50 0.14
CA THR A 75 3.57 13.46 0.67
C THR A 75 3.34 14.62 -0.30
N ILE A 76 4.42 15.17 -0.90
CA ILE A 76 4.30 16.24 -1.90
C ILE A 76 3.71 15.68 -3.19
N ASP A 77 4.19 14.53 -3.64
CA ASP A 77 3.70 13.87 -4.85
C ASP A 77 2.18 13.63 -4.80
N MET A 78 1.67 13.13 -3.66
CA MET A 78 0.25 12.97 -3.39
C MET A 78 -0.53 14.29 -3.58
N ALA A 79 -0.03 15.38 -2.97
CA ALA A 79 -0.65 16.70 -3.11
C ALA A 79 -0.65 17.20 -4.56
N VAL A 80 0.40 16.89 -5.32
CA VAL A 80 0.52 17.26 -6.74
C VAL A 80 -0.50 16.48 -7.58
N TRP A 81 -0.66 15.18 -7.38
CA TRP A 81 -1.64 14.38 -8.12
C TRP A 81 -3.09 14.79 -7.81
N ASP A 82 -3.38 15.10 -6.54
CA ASP A 82 -4.67 15.66 -6.15
C ASP A 82 -4.92 17.03 -6.81
N LEU A 83 -3.90 17.89 -6.84
CA LEU A 83 -3.98 19.18 -7.52
C LEU A 83 -4.23 19.04 -9.03
N VAL A 84 -3.45 18.16 -9.69
CA VAL A 84 -3.54 17.94 -11.14
C VAL A 84 -4.91 17.45 -11.55
N SER A 85 -5.47 16.45 -10.86
CA SER A 85 -6.80 15.94 -11.15
C SER A 85 -7.90 16.99 -10.96
N LYS A 86 -7.78 17.83 -9.93
CA LYS A 86 -8.69 18.96 -9.68
C LYS A 86 -8.61 20.03 -10.77
N ILE A 87 -7.41 20.33 -11.29
CA ILE A 87 -7.24 21.28 -12.41
C ILE A 87 -7.89 20.72 -13.68
N GLU A 88 -7.75 19.44 -13.96
CA GLU A 88 -8.43 18.77 -15.08
C GLU A 88 -9.94 18.59 -14.86
N GLN A 89 -10.44 18.84 -13.65
CA GLN A 89 -11.85 18.68 -13.26
C GLN A 89 -12.37 17.24 -13.45
N VAL A 90 -11.50 16.24 -13.26
CA VAL A 90 -11.84 14.81 -13.32
C VAL A 90 -11.34 14.10 -12.05
N PRO A 91 -12.00 13.04 -11.59
CA PRO A 91 -11.49 12.21 -10.51
C PRO A 91 -10.12 11.61 -10.86
N LEU A 92 -9.26 11.44 -9.86
CA LEU A 92 -7.90 10.93 -10.09
C LEU A 92 -7.89 9.56 -10.79
N TYR A 93 -8.81 8.65 -10.46
CA TYR A 93 -8.89 7.35 -11.12
C TYR A 93 -9.16 7.46 -12.64
N GLU A 94 -10.00 8.40 -13.05
CA GLU A 94 -10.30 8.65 -14.47
C GLU A 94 -9.09 9.28 -15.17
N TYR A 95 -8.45 10.26 -14.53
CA TYR A 95 -7.22 10.86 -15.04
C TYR A 95 -6.13 9.81 -15.27
N LEU A 96 -5.92 8.91 -14.30
CA LEU A 96 -4.93 7.84 -14.41
C LEU A 96 -5.27 6.84 -15.52
N ALA A 97 -6.52 6.43 -15.62
CA ALA A 97 -6.96 5.52 -16.68
C ALA A 97 -6.75 6.10 -18.08
N ASN A 98 -7.03 7.39 -18.26
CA ASN A 98 -6.85 8.07 -19.53
C ASN A 98 -5.37 8.27 -19.89
N LYS A 99 -4.52 8.58 -18.91
CA LYS A 99 -3.11 8.90 -19.14
C LYS A 99 -2.19 7.67 -19.19
N TYR A 100 -2.42 6.67 -18.32
CA TYR A 100 -1.52 5.52 -18.15
C TYR A 100 -2.18 4.17 -18.45
N GLY A 101 -3.49 4.13 -18.54
CA GLY A 101 -4.26 2.98 -18.97
C GLY A 101 -4.67 3.08 -20.44
N ASN A 102 -5.73 2.39 -20.79
CA ASN A 102 -6.35 2.42 -22.12
C ASN A 102 -7.70 3.15 -22.11
N GLY A 103 -7.86 4.11 -21.22
CA GLY A 103 -9.10 4.85 -20.98
C GLY A 103 -10.16 4.05 -20.21
N LYS A 104 -9.85 2.83 -19.81
CA LYS A 104 -10.76 1.98 -19.03
C LYS A 104 -10.43 2.05 -17.57
N PHE A 105 -11.41 2.31 -16.75
CA PHE A 105 -11.32 2.23 -15.28
C PHE A 105 -12.48 1.37 -14.75
N THR A 106 -12.32 0.87 -13.53
CA THR A 106 -13.39 0.19 -12.82
C THR A 106 -14.00 1.11 -11.77
N ASN A 107 -15.31 1.10 -11.64
CA ASN A 107 -16.03 1.76 -10.55
C ASN A 107 -16.29 0.82 -9.37
N LYS A 108 -15.78 -0.42 -9.44
CA LYS A 108 -15.84 -1.42 -8.37
C LYS A 108 -14.50 -2.12 -8.29
N ILE A 109 -13.86 -2.07 -7.13
CA ILE A 109 -12.62 -2.78 -6.84
C ILE A 109 -12.85 -3.74 -5.67
N PHE A 110 -12.06 -4.80 -5.61
CA PHE A 110 -12.01 -5.63 -4.41
C PHE A 110 -11.44 -4.82 -3.24
N VAL A 111 -12.06 -4.95 -2.07
CA VAL A 111 -11.56 -4.34 -0.84
C VAL A 111 -11.62 -5.36 0.30
N TYR A 112 -10.70 -5.22 1.26
CA TYR A 112 -10.72 -5.97 2.50
C TYR A 112 -10.55 -5.05 3.69
N ALA A 113 -11.16 -5.40 4.82
CA ALA A 113 -11.05 -4.63 6.06
C ALA A 113 -9.84 -5.10 6.88
N ALA A 114 -8.93 -4.19 7.18
CA ALA A 114 -7.76 -4.47 8.00
C ALA A 114 -7.97 -4.05 9.46
N GLY A 115 -7.55 -4.92 10.38
CA GLY A 115 -7.65 -4.72 11.82
C GLY A 115 -7.01 -5.86 12.59
N GLY A 116 -7.68 -6.34 13.64
CA GLY A 116 -7.24 -7.48 14.43
C GLY A 116 -5.95 -7.26 15.21
N TYR A 117 -5.61 -5.99 15.50
CA TYR A 117 -4.43 -5.63 16.30
C TYR A 117 -4.50 -6.19 17.72
N TYR A 118 -3.33 -6.37 18.32
CA TYR A 118 -3.19 -6.68 19.73
C TYR A 118 -3.26 -5.41 20.57
N TYR A 119 -4.17 -5.40 21.54
CA TYR A 119 -4.27 -4.33 22.52
C TYR A 119 -4.36 -4.95 23.92
N PRO A 120 -3.85 -4.29 24.96
CA PRO A 120 -4.02 -4.77 26.34
C PRO A 120 -5.49 -5.03 26.65
N GLY A 121 -5.81 -6.24 27.12
CA GLY A 121 -7.18 -6.66 27.46
C GLY A 121 -8.05 -7.11 26.28
N LYS A 122 -7.59 -7.00 25.04
CA LYS A 122 -8.33 -7.48 23.86
C LYS A 122 -8.21 -9.00 23.75
N ASP A 123 -9.26 -9.68 24.11
CA ASP A 123 -9.42 -11.14 24.02
C ASP A 123 -10.03 -11.58 22.67
N ILE A 124 -10.28 -12.89 22.53
CA ILE A 124 -10.91 -13.45 21.31
C ILE A 124 -12.33 -12.92 21.10
N PRO A 125 -13.25 -12.83 22.10
CA PRO A 125 -14.54 -12.17 21.93
C PRO A 125 -14.44 -10.77 21.34
N MET A 126 -13.59 -9.91 21.86
CA MET A 126 -13.39 -8.53 21.34
C MET A 126 -12.83 -8.53 19.91
N LEU A 127 -11.94 -9.47 19.57
CA LEU A 127 -11.48 -9.65 18.20
C LEU A 127 -12.63 -10.06 17.27
N LEU A 128 -13.48 -10.98 17.70
CA LEU A 128 -14.63 -11.41 16.91
C LEU A 128 -15.67 -10.32 16.73
N ASP A 129 -15.92 -9.49 17.75
CA ASP A 129 -16.81 -8.34 17.66
C ASP A 129 -16.28 -7.32 16.63
N GLU A 130 -14.96 -7.05 16.62
CA GLU A 130 -14.33 -6.20 15.61
C GLU A 130 -14.49 -6.80 14.20
N MET A 131 -14.13 -8.06 13.99
CA MET A 131 -14.25 -8.71 12.67
C MET A 131 -15.71 -8.76 12.21
N LYS A 132 -16.64 -9.04 13.14
CA LYS A 132 -18.06 -9.02 12.83
C LYS A 132 -18.53 -7.64 12.40
N SER A 133 -18.06 -6.56 13.03
CA SER A 133 -18.41 -5.20 12.64
C SER A 133 -18.02 -4.89 11.19
N TYR A 134 -16.90 -5.44 10.71
CA TYR A 134 -16.49 -5.31 9.31
C TYR A 134 -17.40 -6.07 8.36
N LEU A 135 -17.80 -7.29 8.73
CA LEU A 135 -18.77 -8.07 7.93
C LEU A 135 -20.15 -7.38 7.89
N ASP A 136 -20.58 -6.78 8.99
CA ASP A 136 -21.84 -6.01 9.08
C ASP A 136 -21.81 -4.75 8.18
N LEU A 137 -20.62 -4.17 7.92
CA LEU A 137 -20.40 -3.09 6.94
C LEU A 137 -20.38 -3.61 5.47
N GLY A 138 -20.46 -4.92 5.25
CA GLY A 138 -20.50 -5.52 3.93
C GLY A 138 -19.15 -6.01 3.38
N PHE A 139 -18.07 -5.93 4.15
CA PHE A 139 -16.80 -6.55 3.76
C PHE A 139 -16.93 -8.07 3.77
N THR A 140 -16.39 -8.73 2.77
CA THR A 140 -16.36 -10.20 2.67
C THR A 140 -15.01 -10.78 3.08
N THR A 141 -13.98 -9.96 3.13
CA THR A 141 -12.62 -10.36 3.47
C THR A 141 -12.10 -9.43 4.58
N VAL A 142 -11.45 -10.02 5.56
CA VAL A 142 -10.83 -9.30 6.69
C VAL A 142 -9.36 -9.66 6.83
N LYS A 143 -8.58 -8.76 7.39
CA LYS A 143 -7.17 -9.00 7.75
C LYS A 143 -6.98 -8.85 9.25
N MET A 144 -6.24 -9.76 9.88
CA MET A 144 -5.87 -9.69 11.29
C MET A 144 -4.36 -9.82 11.49
N LYS A 145 -3.86 -9.27 12.58
CA LYS A 145 -2.45 -9.37 12.96
C LYS A 145 -2.15 -10.70 13.64
N ILE A 146 -0.95 -11.24 13.39
CA ILE A 146 -0.36 -12.41 14.03
C ILE A 146 1.06 -12.08 14.53
N GLY A 147 1.68 -12.98 15.30
CA GLY A 147 3.04 -12.80 15.82
C GLY A 147 3.14 -11.90 17.06
N GLY A 148 2.02 -11.44 17.62
CA GLY A 148 2.00 -10.71 18.89
C GLY A 148 1.72 -11.62 20.10
N ALA A 149 1.47 -12.92 19.87
CA ALA A 149 1.26 -13.96 20.88
C ALA A 149 2.00 -15.24 20.46
N PRO A 150 2.15 -16.24 21.35
CA PRO A 150 2.68 -17.54 20.96
C PRO A 150 1.83 -18.19 19.85
N LEU A 151 2.47 -18.98 18.96
CA LEU A 151 1.81 -19.64 17.82
C LEU A 151 0.48 -20.31 18.21
N LYS A 152 0.45 -21.06 19.29
CA LYS A 152 -0.77 -21.77 19.76
C LYS A 152 -1.93 -20.82 20.05
N GLU A 153 -1.65 -19.62 20.52
CA GLU A 153 -2.67 -18.61 20.80
C GLU A 153 -3.11 -17.92 19.52
N ASP A 154 -2.18 -17.61 18.62
CA ASP A 154 -2.50 -17.07 17.32
C ASP A 154 -3.33 -18.02 16.47
N LEU A 155 -3.03 -19.34 16.50
CA LEU A 155 -3.87 -20.33 15.82
C LEU A 155 -5.31 -20.33 16.36
N LYS A 156 -5.52 -20.22 17.68
CA LYS A 156 -6.86 -20.09 18.25
C LYS A 156 -7.59 -18.82 17.77
N ARG A 157 -6.87 -17.70 17.67
CA ARG A 157 -7.42 -16.45 17.14
C ARG A 157 -7.82 -16.62 15.67
N ILE A 158 -6.94 -17.19 14.84
CA ILE A 158 -7.19 -17.47 13.42
C ILE A 158 -8.40 -18.41 13.27
N GLU A 159 -8.44 -19.54 13.98
CA GLU A 159 -9.55 -20.49 13.93
C GLU A 159 -10.89 -19.88 14.36
N SER A 160 -10.85 -18.97 15.33
CA SER A 160 -12.04 -18.27 15.77
C SER A 160 -12.58 -17.32 14.69
N VAL A 161 -11.70 -16.58 14.03
CA VAL A 161 -12.09 -15.70 12.90
C VAL A 161 -12.51 -16.53 11.68
N LEU A 162 -11.84 -17.65 11.38
CA LEU A 162 -12.24 -18.56 10.29
C LEU A 162 -13.67 -19.09 10.46
N LYS A 163 -14.08 -19.42 11.69
CA LYS A 163 -15.47 -19.81 11.97
C LYS A 163 -16.47 -18.70 11.66
N LEU A 164 -16.05 -17.45 11.84
CA LEU A 164 -16.89 -16.28 11.56
C LEU A 164 -16.99 -16.00 10.06
N VAL A 165 -15.86 -16.04 9.31
CA VAL A 165 -15.81 -15.70 7.87
C VAL A 165 -16.13 -16.89 6.97
N GLY A 166 -16.08 -18.10 7.47
CA GLY A 166 -16.51 -19.34 6.83
C GLY A 166 -15.56 -19.95 5.79
N ASP A 167 -14.67 -19.16 5.19
CA ASP A 167 -13.71 -19.60 4.16
C ASP A 167 -12.34 -18.95 4.42
N GLY A 168 -11.26 -19.75 4.34
CA GLY A 168 -9.90 -19.23 4.49
C GLY A 168 -9.54 -18.15 3.49
N ASN A 169 -10.08 -18.19 2.28
CA ASN A 169 -9.89 -17.14 1.27
C ASN A 169 -10.56 -15.80 1.63
N ASN A 170 -11.33 -15.76 2.73
CA ASN A 170 -11.89 -14.54 3.31
C ASN A 170 -11.05 -13.99 4.48
N LEU A 171 -9.91 -14.61 4.80
CA LEU A 171 -9.04 -14.21 5.88
C LEU A 171 -7.61 -14.00 5.40
N CYS A 172 -7.07 -12.82 5.69
CA CYS A 172 -5.66 -12.48 5.55
C CYS A 172 -5.01 -12.41 6.93
N VAL A 173 -3.76 -12.84 7.04
CA VAL A 173 -2.99 -12.69 8.29
C VAL A 173 -1.70 -11.95 8.03
N ASP A 174 -1.26 -11.14 8.98
CA ASP A 174 -0.14 -10.21 8.82
C ASP A 174 0.76 -10.22 10.07
N ALA A 175 2.03 -10.59 9.88
CA ALA A 175 3.02 -10.66 10.93
C ALA A 175 3.85 -9.37 11.08
N ASN A 176 3.74 -8.43 10.17
CA ASN A 176 4.49 -7.17 10.14
C ASN A 176 6.02 -7.38 10.35
N GLY A 177 6.60 -8.31 9.63
CA GLY A 177 8.05 -8.52 9.56
C GLY A 177 8.70 -9.08 10.83
N ARG A 178 7.96 -9.76 11.70
CA ARG A 178 8.43 -10.08 13.07
C ARG A 178 9.23 -11.36 13.20
N PHE A 179 9.11 -12.27 12.24
CA PHE A 179 9.63 -13.61 12.38
C PHE A 179 11.03 -13.76 11.79
N ASP A 180 11.83 -14.61 12.42
CA ASP A 180 12.96 -15.26 11.77
C ASP A 180 12.45 -16.40 10.85
N ILE A 181 13.37 -17.01 10.11
CA ILE A 181 13.02 -18.02 9.10
C ILE A 181 12.38 -19.27 9.72
N GLU A 182 12.87 -19.72 10.87
CA GLU A 182 12.35 -20.90 11.57
C GLU A 182 10.91 -20.64 12.02
N THR A 183 10.67 -19.52 12.66
CA THR A 183 9.32 -19.10 13.09
C THR A 183 8.39 -18.87 11.92
N ALA A 184 8.86 -18.25 10.84
CA ALA A 184 8.06 -18.00 9.64
C ALA A 184 7.59 -19.32 9.01
N ILE A 185 8.47 -20.31 8.91
CA ILE A 185 8.14 -21.65 8.39
C ILE A 185 7.18 -22.40 9.34
N GLU A 186 7.43 -22.34 10.66
CA GLU A 186 6.55 -22.98 11.65
C GLU A 186 5.10 -22.44 11.56
N TYR A 187 4.94 -21.12 11.49
CA TYR A 187 3.63 -20.48 11.27
C TYR A 187 3.02 -20.88 9.92
N GLY A 188 3.81 -20.86 8.84
CA GLY A 188 3.36 -21.26 7.51
C GLY A 188 2.81 -22.69 7.51
N GLN A 189 3.57 -23.66 8.06
CA GLN A 189 3.15 -25.06 8.15
C GLN A 189 1.88 -25.24 8.98
N ALA A 190 1.79 -24.54 10.13
CA ALA A 190 0.62 -24.61 10.99
C ALA A 190 -0.65 -24.00 10.34
N MET A 191 -0.49 -22.97 9.52
CA MET A 191 -1.59 -22.27 8.83
C MET A 191 -1.93 -22.87 7.46
N GLU A 192 -1.07 -23.69 6.86
CA GLU A 192 -1.29 -24.23 5.51
C GLU A 192 -2.66 -24.91 5.33
N PRO A 193 -3.20 -25.68 6.30
CA PRO A 193 -4.52 -26.32 6.18
C PRO A 193 -5.69 -25.33 6.11
N TYR A 194 -5.51 -24.08 6.52
CA TYR A 194 -6.59 -23.10 6.57
C TYR A 194 -6.87 -22.44 5.21
N ASN A 195 -6.02 -22.60 4.20
CA ASN A 195 -6.15 -22.02 2.87
C ASN A 195 -6.44 -20.50 2.91
N LEU A 196 -5.66 -19.77 3.72
CA LEU A 196 -5.82 -18.34 3.89
C LEU A 196 -5.62 -17.59 2.57
N LYS A 197 -6.27 -16.43 2.43
CA LYS A 197 -6.12 -15.56 1.25
C LYS A 197 -4.67 -15.16 1.04
N TRP A 198 -3.96 -14.81 2.12
CA TRP A 198 -2.50 -14.69 2.15
C TRP A 198 -1.94 -14.67 3.58
N TYR A 199 -0.65 -14.96 3.63
CA TYR A 199 0.23 -14.75 4.77
C TYR A 199 1.16 -13.58 4.44
N GLU A 200 1.02 -12.47 5.17
CA GLU A 200 1.65 -11.17 4.89
C GLU A 200 2.84 -10.92 5.79
N GLU A 201 3.92 -10.37 5.17
CA GLU A 201 5.14 -9.90 5.84
C GLU A 201 5.64 -10.81 6.96
N ALA A 202 5.96 -12.06 6.65
CA ALA A 202 6.40 -13.01 7.67
C ALA A 202 7.66 -12.54 8.39
N GLY A 203 8.70 -12.13 7.66
CA GLY A 203 9.98 -11.65 8.17
C GLY A 203 10.31 -10.23 7.69
N ASP A 204 11.52 -9.78 8.03
CA ASP A 204 12.00 -8.46 7.61
C ASP A 204 11.79 -8.26 6.10
N PRO A 205 11.16 -7.16 5.66
CA PRO A 205 10.83 -6.92 4.26
C PRO A 205 12.04 -6.86 3.32
N LEU A 206 13.24 -6.60 3.83
CA LEU A 206 14.49 -6.60 3.07
C LEU A 206 15.23 -7.94 3.12
N ASP A 207 14.75 -8.91 3.90
CA ASP A 207 15.29 -10.27 3.91
C ASP A 207 14.63 -11.11 2.79
N TYR A 208 15.12 -10.90 1.58
CA TYR A 208 14.62 -11.62 0.39
C TYR A 208 14.92 -13.13 0.45
N GLU A 209 15.97 -13.55 1.15
CA GLU A 209 16.30 -14.96 1.34
C GLU A 209 15.26 -15.64 2.22
N LEU A 210 14.89 -15.04 3.35
CA LEU A 210 13.81 -15.54 4.21
C LEU A 210 12.53 -15.72 3.43
N ASN A 211 12.11 -14.70 2.68
CA ASN A 211 10.88 -14.77 1.88
C ASN A 211 10.97 -15.87 0.81
N SER A 212 12.14 -16.04 0.17
CA SER A 212 12.38 -17.09 -0.82
C SER A 212 12.29 -18.49 -0.20
N GLU A 213 12.89 -18.72 0.96
CA GLU A 213 12.82 -20.01 1.65
C GLU A 213 11.40 -20.32 2.14
N LEU A 214 10.70 -19.32 2.68
CA LEU A 214 9.30 -19.47 3.06
C LEU A 214 8.42 -19.86 1.86
N SER A 215 8.62 -19.24 0.70
CA SER A 215 7.86 -19.52 -0.52
C SER A 215 8.02 -20.97 -1.03
N LYS A 216 9.13 -21.64 -0.69
CA LYS A 216 9.36 -23.05 -1.00
C LYS A 216 8.59 -24.00 -0.06
N SER A 217 8.40 -23.58 1.18
CA SER A 217 7.81 -24.40 2.25
C SER A 217 6.31 -24.17 2.42
N TYR A 218 5.80 -22.96 2.13
CA TYR A 218 4.39 -22.59 2.25
C TYR A 218 3.73 -22.49 0.88
N LYS A 219 2.67 -23.29 0.66
CA LYS A 219 2.04 -23.44 -0.69
C LYS A 219 0.97 -22.40 -0.95
N ASN A 220 0.29 -21.89 0.09
CA ASN A 220 -0.74 -20.89 -0.06
C ASN A 220 -0.14 -19.49 -0.37
N PRO A 221 -0.95 -18.51 -0.76
CA PRO A 221 -0.44 -17.20 -1.16
C PRO A 221 0.35 -16.49 -0.05
N LEU A 222 1.46 -15.88 -0.43
CA LEU A 222 2.18 -14.89 0.35
C LEU A 222 1.79 -13.48 -0.11
N ALA A 223 1.95 -12.50 0.78
CA ALA A 223 1.82 -11.09 0.45
C ALA A 223 2.93 -10.29 1.13
N THR A 224 3.55 -9.35 0.42
CA THR A 224 4.56 -8.45 1.00
C THR A 224 4.82 -7.27 0.08
N GLY A 225 5.54 -6.27 0.58
CA GLY A 225 6.02 -5.15 -0.21
C GLY A 225 5.71 -3.77 0.36
N GLU A 226 4.89 -3.66 1.41
CA GLU A 226 4.49 -2.38 1.99
C GLU A 226 5.67 -1.53 2.48
N ASN A 227 6.75 -2.15 2.91
CA ASN A 227 7.95 -1.51 3.41
C ASN A 227 9.10 -1.43 2.39
N LEU A 228 8.84 -1.69 1.11
CA LEU A 228 9.79 -1.53 0.02
C LEU A 228 9.62 -0.14 -0.61
N PHE A 229 10.46 0.81 -0.20
CA PHE A 229 10.27 2.22 -0.50
C PHE A 229 10.97 2.71 -1.76
N SER A 230 11.24 1.81 -2.71
CA SER A 230 11.73 2.17 -4.04
C SER A 230 11.41 1.10 -5.08
N MET A 231 11.41 1.49 -6.34
CA MET A 231 11.29 0.53 -7.46
C MET A 231 12.45 -0.49 -7.44
N GLN A 232 13.64 -0.12 -6.97
CA GLN A 232 14.78 -1.03 -6.87
C GLN A 232 14.57 -2.10 -5.80
N ASP A 233 14.02 -1.75 -4.63
CA ASP A 233 13.69 -2.71 -3.58
C ASP A 233 12.58 -3.67 -4.06
N SER A 234 11.53 -3.12 -4.69
CA SER A 234 10.44 -3.90 -5.30
C SER A 234 10.96 -4.88 -6.36
N ARG A 235 11.90 -4.44 -7.20
CA ARG A 235 12.55 -5.30 -8.21
C ARG A 235 13.39 -6.40 -7.56
N ASN A 236 14.08 -6.09 -6.47
CA ASN A 236 14.88 -7.09 -5.76
C ASN A 236 13.99 -8.16 -5.10
N LEU A 237 12.84 -7.79 -4.55
CA LEU A 237 11.84 -8.74 -4.09
C LEU A 237 11.43 -9.71 -5.22
N ILE A 238 11.08 -9.19 -6.39
CA ILE A 238 10.70 -10.00 -7.55
C ILE A 238 11.83 -10.93 -8.01
N ARG A 239 13.08 -10.44 -7.97
CA ARG A 239 14.25 -11.21 -8.44
C ARG A 239 14.71 -12.27 -7.46
N TYR A 240 14.67 -11.97 -6.18
CA TYR A 240 15.37 -12.74 -5.15
C TYR A 240 14.46 -13.24 -4.03
N GLY A 241 13.28 -12.66 -3.86
CA GLY A 241 12.37 -13.00 -2.77
C GLY A 241 11.48 -14.21 -3.04
N GLY A 242 11.67 -14.93 -4.14
CA GLY A 242 10.93 -16.17 -4.41
C GLY A 242 9.42 -15.99 -4.64
N MET A 243 8.96 -14.76 -4.89
CA MET A 243 7.55 -14.45 -5.12
C MET A 243 7.01 -15.15 -6.38
N ARG A 244 5.82 -15.74 -6.26
CA ARG A 244 5.14 -16.54 -7.28
C ARG A 244 4.05 -15.72 -7.96
N LYS A 245 4.27 -15.26 -9.17
CA LYS A 245 3.40 -14.32 -9.90
C LYS A 245 1.95 -14.80 -10.12
N GLU A 246 1.72 -16.12 -10.12
CA GLU A 246 0.39 -16.71 -10.31
C GLU A 246 -0.39 -16.82 -8.99
N THR A 247 0.31 -16.76 -7.84
CA THR A 247 -0.24 -17.10 -6.53
C THR A 247 -0.17 -15.92 -5.57
N ASP A 248 1.01 -15.27 -5.47
CA ASP A 248 1.31 -14.30 -4.43
C ASP A 248 0.81 -12.89 -4.76
N TRP A 249 0.82 -12.03 -3.77
CA TRP A 249 0.36 -10.65 -3.84
C TRP A 249 1.50 -9.68 -3.54
N LEU A 250 1.55 -8.57 -4.26
CA LEU A 250 2.49 -7.49 -4.05
C LEU A 250 1.75 -6.29 -3.45
N GLN A 251 2.25 -5.78 -2.33
CA GLN A 251 1.58 -4.72 -1.55
C GLN A 251 2.42 -3.43 -1.52
N PHE A 252 3.04 -3.09 -2.65
CA PHE A 252 3.82 -1.86 -2.73
C PHE A 252 3.00 -0.63 -2.37
N ASP A 253 3.60 0.27 -1.60
CA ASP A 253 2.94 1.50 -1.17
C ASP A 253 3.03 2.58 -2.25
N CYS A 254 1.91 3.20 -2.58
CA CYS A 254 1.81 4.23 -3.63
C CYS A 254 2.00 5.67 -3.12
N SER A 255 2.22 5.83 -1.81
CA SER A 255 2.41 7.13 -1.17
C SER A 255 3.74 7.23 -0.43
N LEU A 256 4.06 6.28 0.46
CA LEU A 256 5.28 6.30 1.28
C LEU A 256 6.56 6.04 0.46
N SER A 257 6.47 5.34 -0.66
CA SER A 257 7.60 5.00 -1.53
C SER A 257 7.83 6.06 -2.63
N TYR A 258 8.10 7.28 -2.27
CA TYR A 258 8.28 8.41 -3.19
C TYR A 258 7.05 8.80 -4.01
N GLY A 259 5.86 8.29 -3.66
CA GLY A 259 4.59 8.64 -4.27
C GLY A 259 4.26 7.90 -5.56
N LEU A 260 3.23 8.37 -6.24
CA LEU A 260 2.65 7.72 -7.42
C LEU A 260 3.61 7.76 -8.63
N VAL A 261 4.45 8.78 -8.78
CA VAL A 261 5.46 8.80 -9.85
C VAL A 261 6.42 7.61 -9.75
N GLU A 262 6.91 7.28 -8.57
CA GLU A 262 7.76 6.09 -8.37
C GLU A 262 6.95 4.79 -8.49
N TYR A 263 5.72 4.81 -8.00
CA TYR A 263 4.81 3.66 -8.09
C TYR A 263 4.52 3.26 -9.55
N LEU A 264 4.31 4.23 -10.43
CA LEU A 264 4.13 3.97 -11.88
C LEU A 264 5.38 3.33 -12.50
N LYS A 265 6.59 3.72 -12.06
CA LYS A 265 7.83 3.04 -12.48
C LYS A 265 7.88 1.61 -11.95
N THR A 266 7.41 1.39 -10.73
CA THR A 266 7.31 0.04 -10.13
C THR A 266 6.35 -0.84 -10.91
N LEU A 267 5.17 -0.36 -11.27
CA LEU A 267 4.22 -1.11 -12.09
C LEU A 267 4.78 -1.43 -13.48
N LYS A 268 5.47 -0.47 -14.11
CA LYS A 268 6.14 -0.71 -15.40
C LYS A 268 7.25 -1.76 -15.27
N MET A 269 8.05 -1.71 -14.22
CA MET A 269 9.07 -2.72 -13.93
C MET A 269 8.44 -4.10 -13.73
N MET A 270 7.31 -4.20 -13.02
CA MET A 270 6.60 -5.46 -12.83
C MET A 270 6.14 -6.08 -14.16
N ASP A 271 5.64 -5.27 -15.09
CA ASP A 271 5.25 -5.70 -16.43
C ASP A 271 6.44 -6.33 -17.19
N GLU A 272 7.64 -5.74 -17.06
CA GLU A 272 8.90 -6.28 -17.62
C GLU A 272 9.24 -7.69 -17.06
N TYR A 273 8.77 -8.02 -15.85
CA TYR A 273 8.90 -9.35 -15.22
C TYR A 273 7.66 -10.24 -15.41
N ASN A 274 6.71 -9.82 -16.26
CA ASN A 274 5.45 -10.53 -16.53
C ASN A 274 4.57 -10.73 -15.29
N TRP A 275 4.56 -9.75 -14.38
CA TRP A 275 3.60 -9.68 -13.31
C TRP A 275 2.35 -8.92 -13.74
N SER A 276 1.18 -9.47 -13.45
CA SER A 276 -0.09 -8.76 -13.69
C SER A 276 -0.30 -7.65 -12.67
N SER A 277 -0.75 -6.47 -13.11
CA SER A 277 -1.21 -5.39 -12.22
C SER A 277 -2.33 -5.85 -11.27
N THR A 278 -3.12 -6.84 -11.67
CA THR A 278 -4.17 -7.42 -10.83
C THR A 278 -3.66 -8.25 -9.65
N ARG A 279 -2.34 -8.45 -9.54
CA ARG A 279 -1.67 -9.06 -8.37
C ARG A 279 -1.08 -8.02 -7.42
N VAL A 280 -1.41 -6.76 -7.64
CA VAL A 280 -0.97 -5.65 -6.76
C VAL A 280 -2.15 -5.10 -6.01
N ILE A 281 -1.98 -4.95 -4.71
CA ILE A 281 -2.91 -4.23 -3.83
C ILE A 281 -2.09 -3.15 -3.13
N PRO A 282 -2.29 -1.86 -3.42
CA PRO A 282 -1.52 -0.81 -2.78
C PRO A 282 -1.77 -0.80 -1.27
N HIS A 283 -0.69 -0.74 -0.50
CA HIS A 283 -0.76 -0.54 0.94
C HIS A 283 -1.32 0.84 1.29
N GLY A 284 -1.90 0.97 2.48
CA GLY A 284 -2.22 2.26 3.11
C GLY A 284 -3.70 2.54 3.33
N GLY A 285 -4.60 1.88 2.63
CA GLY A 285 -6.05 1.91 2.92
C GLY A 285 -6.69 3.29 2.87
N HIS A 286 -6.23 4.18 2.00
CA HIS A 286 -6.72 5.56 1.90
C HIS A 286 -7.33 5.87 0.52
N GLN A 287 -8.01 7.02 0.39
CA GLN A 287 -8.71 7.38 -0.86
C GLN A 287 -7.78 7.49 -2.07
N LEU A 288 -6.54 7.94 -1.90
CA LEU A 288 -5.58 7.99 -3.00
C LEU A 288 -5.28 6.58 -3.52
N SER A 289 -4.96 5.62 -2.65
CA SER A 289 -4.69 4.22 -3.04
C SER A 289 -5.90 3.59 -3.74
N CYS A 290 -7.12 3.89 -3.27
CA CYS A 290 -8.36 3.44 -3.90
C CYS A 290 -8.52 4.00 -5.33
N ASN A 291 -8.28 5.29 -5.53
CA ASN A 291 -8.28 5.92 -6.86
C ASN A 291 -7.23 5.29 -7.79
N ILE A 292 -6.03 5.05 -7.26
CA ILE A 292 -4.94 4.41 -8.02
C ILE A 292 -5.33 2.98 -8.41
N ALA A 293 -5.88 2.20 -7.48
CA ALA A 293 -6.32 0.84 -7.76
C ALA A 293 -7.42 0.79 -8.84
N ALA A 294 -8.39 1.69 -8.77
CA ALA A 294 -9.49 1.80 -9.74
C ALA A 294 -8.99 2.25 -11.12
N GLY A 295 -8.15 3.29 -11.17
CA GLY A 295 -7.68 3.90 -12.42
C GLY A 295 -6.65 3.05 -13.17
N LEU A 296 -5.83 2.28 -12.44
CA LEU A 296 -4.78 1.42 -13.02
C LEU A 296 -5.16 -0.07 -13.06
N ASN A 297 -6.41 -0.39 -12.72
CA ASN A 297 -6.94 -1.76 -12.71
C ASN A 297 -6.07 -2.72 -11.88
N LEU A 298 -5.80 -2.34 -10.63
CA LEU A 298 -5.05 -3.17 -9.68
C LEU A 298 -5.95 -4.24 -9.04
N GLY A 299 -5.34 -5.12 -8.24
CA GLY A 299 -6.02 -6.26 -7.63
C GLY A 299 -7.02 -5.92 -6.51
N GLY A 300 -6.99 -4.71 -5.98
CA GLY A 300 -7.89 -4.26 -4.92
C GLY A 300 -7.29 -3.11 -4.10
N ASN A 301 -7.89 -2.85 -2.93
CA ASN A 301 -7.42 -1.86 -1.98
C ASN A 301 -7.65 -2.33 -0.54
N GLU A 302 -6.75 -1.97 0.35
CA GLU A 302 -6.91 -2.13 1.79
C GLU A 302 -7.85 -1.05 2.34
N ILE A 303 -8.63 -1.36 3.37
CA ILE A 303 -9.50 -0.40 4.06
C ILE A 303 -9.33 -0.58 5.58
N TYR A 304 -9.32 0.52 6.32
CA TYR A 304 -9.32 0.55 7.78
C TYR A 304 -10.66 1.13 8.29
N PRO A 305 -11.71 0.32 8.40
CA PRO A 305 -13.01 0.82 8.89
C PRO A 305 -12.87 1.32 10.32
N SER A 306 -13.39 2.52 10.60
CA SER A 306 -13.42 3.13 11.93
C SER A 306 -12.05 3.40 12.60
N LEU A 307 -10.94 3.07 11.94
CA LEU A 307 -9.60 3.46 12.38
C LEU A 307 -9.20 4.78 11.73
N PHE A 308 -8.46 5.61 12.48
CA PHE A 308 -7.91 6.89 12.00
C PHE A 308 -8.95 7.91 11.51
N GLN A 309 -10.19 7.83 11.96
CA GLN A 309 -11.19 8.85 11.68
C GLN A 309 -10.74 10.23 12.21
N PRO A 310 -10.94 11.33 11.47
CA PRO A 310 -11.54 11.41 10.11
C PRO A 310 -10.52 11.19 8.97
N PHE A 311 -9.29 10.82 9.24
CA PHE A 311 -8.19 10.81 8.25
C PHE A 311 -7.94 9.44 7.64
N GLY A 312 -8.50 8.37 8.18
CA GLY A 312 -8.41 7.01 7.66
C GLY A 312 -9.80 6.44 7.40
N GLY A 313 -9.87 5.56 6.42
CA GLY A 313 -11.15 5.05 5.93
C GLY A 313 -11.84 6.04 4.98
N PHE A 314 -12.99 5.61 4.47
CA PHE A 314 -13.84 6.48 3.67
C PHE A 314 -14.87 7.17 4.58
N PRO A 315 -15.13 8.47 4.43
CA PRO A 315 -16.28 9.07 5.07
C PRO A 315 -17.56 8.40 4.53
N ASP A 316 -18.56 8.26 5.41
CA ASP A 316 -19.88 7.72 5.08
C ASP A 316 -20.63 8.70 4.15
N SER A 317 -20.19 8.89 2.92
CA SER A 317 -20.92 9.74 1.96
C SER A 317 -20.67 9.29 0.54
#